data_ca1262c91f0a3cba14ab60268eea2327
#
_entry.id   ca1262c91f0a3cba14ab60268eea2327
#
_cell.length_a   1.000
_cell.length_b   1.000
_cell.length_c   1.000
_cell.angle_alpha   90.00
_cell.angle_beta   90.00
_cell.angle_gamma   90.00
#
_symmetry.space_group_name_H-M   'P 1'
#
loop_
_entity.id
_entity.type
_entity.pdbx_description
1 polymer ?
#
loop_
_entity_poly.entity_id
_entity_poly.type
_entity_poly.pdbx_seq_one_letter_code
_entity_poly.pdbx_strand_id
1 'polypeptide(L)'
;MRLLHLPTFWTVLLDFALWFIIHMGVVLLMVRIPTERFDPACWLYREKRWEKEGRLYQGVFRIKTWKRHLPDGAPLLGNAGFPKKNHQGRDEAYLREFMLETCRTELTHWIILLFAPLFFLWNTTWVGFLMIFYAAAENLPLIVAQRYNRIRFRRILRNGNGAF
;
A
#
# COMPACT_ATOMS: atom_id res chain seq x y z
N MET A 1 -19.63 -18.59 -14.65
CA MET A 1 -21.07 -18.23 -14.69
C MET A 1 -21.19 -16.81 -14.16
N ARG A 2 -21.68 -15.86 -14.95
CA ARG A 2 -21.83 -14.48 -14.49
C ARG A 2 -23.13 -14.37 -13.71
N LEU A 3 -23.12 -13.65 -12.59
CA LEU A 3 -24.34 -13.37 -11.82
C LEU A 3 -25.20 -12.27 -12.45
N LEU A 4 -24.57 -11.33 -13.17
CA LEU A 4 -25.23 -10.22 -13.83
C LEU A 4 -24.89 -10.21 -15.33
N HIS A 5 -25.92 -9.94 -16.17
CA HIS A 5 -25.79 -9.78 -17.60
C HIS A 5 -26.21 -8.35 -17.97
N LEU A 6 -25.25 -7.42 -17.86
CA LEU A 6 -25.46 -6.02 -18.19
C LEU A 6 -24.91 -5.72 -19.59
N PRO A 7 -25.49 -4.76 -20.34
CA PRO A 7 -24.89 -4.19 -21.53
C PRO A 7 -23.47 -3.65 -21.18
N THR A 8 -22.55 -3.71 -22.15
CA THR A 8 -21.12 -3.37 -21.97
C THR A 8 -20.92 -2.01 -21.29
N PHE A 9 -21.68 -0.99 -21.70
CA PHE A 9 -21.58 0.35 -21.10
C PHE A 9 -21.83 0.32 -19.58
N TRP A 10 -22.89 -0.34 -19.13
CA TRP A 10 -23.25 -0.43 -17.72
C TRP A 10 -22.29 -1.29 -16.92
N THR A 11 -21.72 -2.33 -17.56
CA THR A 11 -20.68 -3.16 -16.95
C THR A 11 -19.43 -2.33 -16.66
N VAL A 12 -18.96 -1.54 -17.64
CA VAL A 12 -17.79 -0.66 -17.45
C VAL A 12 -18.05 0.39 -16.39
N LEU A 13 -19.22 1.02 -16.39
CA LEU A 13 -19.57 2.00 -15.36
C LEU A 13 -19.60 1.38 -13.96
N LEU A 14 -20.15 0.17 -13.83
CA LEU A 14 -20.16 -0.60 -12.60
C LEU A 14 -18.74 -0.91 -12.11
N ASP A 15 -17.82 -1.31 -13.01
CA ASP A 15 -16.44 -1.58 -12.69
C ASP A 15 -15.74 -0.35 -12.11
N PHE A 16 -15.89 0.82 -12.74
CA PHE A 16 -15.34 2.07 -12.23
C PHE A 16 -15.93 2.46 -10.86
N ALA A 17 -17.26 2.39 -10.74
CA ALA A 17 -17.94 2.73 -9.50
C ALA A 17 -17.50 1.82 -8.33
N LEU A 18 -17.43 0.52 -8.58
CA LEU A 18 -17.01 -0.45 -7.56
C LEU A 18 -15.55 -0.30 -7.19
N TRP A 19 -14.64 -0.08 -8.15
CA TRP A 19 -13.23 0.24 -7.83
C TRP A 19 -13.13 1.47 -6.95
N PHE A 20 -13.84 2.55 -7.29
CA PHE A 20 -13.86 3.76 -6.47
C PHE A 20 -14.38 3.48 -5.06
N ILE A 21 -15.49 2.75 -4.93
CA ILE A 21 -16.09 2.39 -3.63
C ILE A 21 -15.13 1.52 -2.81
N ILE A 22 -14.49 0.52 -3.42
CA ILE A 22 -13.52 -0.35 -2.75
C ILE A 22 -12.34 0.48 -2.25
N HIS A 23 -11.70 1.27 -3.12
CA HIS A 23 -10.55 2.09 -2.72
C HIS A 23 -10.93 3.05 -1.60
N MET A 24 -11.97 3.83 -1.79
CA MET A 24 -12.39 4.83 -0.79
C MET A 24 -12.85 4.18 0.50
N GLY A 25 -13.64 3.11 0.40
CA GLY A 25 -14.14 2.37 1.57
C GLY A 25 -13.01 1.76 2.39
N VAL A 26 -12.06 1.08 1.75
CA VAL A 26 -10.90 0.49 2.46
C VAL A 26 -10.03 1.57 3.08
N VAL A 27 -9.71 2.65 2.34
CA VAL A 27 -8.92 3.76 2.87
C VAL A 27 -9.59 4.39 4.09
N LEU A 28 -10.88 4.71 4.01
CA LEU A 28 -11.63 5.31 5.12
C LEU A 28 -11.73 4.39 6.34
N LEU A 29 -11.86 3.09 6.13
CA LEU A 29 -11.84 2.11 7.22
C LEU A 29 -10.46 2.04 7.87
N MET A 30 -9.39 1.97 7.07
CA MET A 30 -8.02 1.83 7.57
C MET A 30 -7.52 3.08 8.30
N VAL A 31 -7.94 4.28 7.90
CA VAL A 31 -7.60 5.53 8.60
C VAL A 31 -8.24 5.61 9.99
N ARG A 32 -9.39 4.94 10.21
CA ARG A 32 -10.03 4.87 11.53
C ARG A 32 -9.31 3.95 12.52
N ILE A 33 -8.42 3.07 12.02
CA ILE A 33 -7.64 2.18 12.89
C ILE A 33 -6.41 2.96 13.39
N PRO A 34 -6.25 3.13 14.71
CA PRO A 34 -5.07 3.78 15.29
C PRO A 34 -3.78 3.08 14.85
N THR A 35 -2.75 3.86 14.55
CA THR A 35 -1.46 3.35 14.05
C THR A 35 -0.76 2.46 15.05
N GLU A 36 -0.98 2.67 16.35
CA GLU A 36 -0.43 1.89 17.46
C GLU A 36 -0.87 0.42 17.44
N ARG A 37 -1.94 0.09 16.71
CA ARG A 37 -2.40 -1.29 16.54
C ARG A 37 -1.54 -2.09 15.54
N PHE A 38 -0.71 -1.40 14.78
CA PHE A 38 0.16 -2.06 13.81
C PHE A 38 1.52 -2.37 14.44
N ASP A 39 1.94 -3.65 14.36
CA ASP A 39 3.26 -4.07 14.83
C ASP A 39 4.17 -4.37 13.64
N PRO A 40 5.23 -3.57 13.41
CA PRO A 40 6.21 -3.83 12.35
C PRO A 40 6.97 -5.16 12.50
N ALA A 41 6.94 -5.79 13.68
CA ALA A 41 7.53 -7.11 13.92
C ALA A 41 6.60 -8.27 13.56
N CYS A 42 5.31 -7.99 13.35
CA CYS A 42 4.33 -8.99 12.91
C CYS A 42 4.80 -9.70 11.64
N TRP A 43 4.42 -10.98 11.51
CA TRP A 43 4.77 -11.81 10.36
C TRP A 43 4.52 -11.14 9.00
N LEU A 44 3.44 -10.42 8.83
CA LEU A 44 3.10 -9.75 7.57
C LEU A 44 4.11 -8.66 7.22
N TYR A 45 4.57 -7.87 8.21
CA TYR A 45 5.34 -6.64 8.00
C TYR A 45 6.84 -6.82 8.21
N ARG A 46 7.25 -7.85 8.97
CA ARG A 46 8.67 -8.05 9.24
C ARG A 46 9.45 -8.31 7.97
N GLU A 47 10.70 -7.85 7.95
CA GLU A 47 11.63 -8.11 6.89
C GLU A 47 11.87 -9.61 6.70
N LYS A 48 11.83 -10.04 5.45
CA LYS A 48 12.10 -11.43 5.06
C LYS A 48 13.56 -11.58 4.62
N ARG A 49 14.13 -12.78 4.81
CA ARG A 49 15.53 -13.06 4.44
C ARG A 49 15.86 -12.74 2.98
N TRP A 50 14.91 -12.96 2.06
CA TRP A 50 15.09 -12.70 0.64
C TRP A 50 15.12 -11.20 0.29
N GLU A 51 14.63 -10.31 1.14
CA GLU A 51 14.64 -8.86 0.93
C GLU A 51 16.05 -8.26 1.09
N LYS A 52 16.99 -9.00 1.73
CA LYS A 52 18.42 -8.66 1.87
C LYS A 52 18.65 -7.22 2.34
N GLU A 53 17.99 -6.84 3.42
CA GLU A 53 18.03 -5.49 3.98
C GLU A 53 17.62 -4.38 2.99
N GLY A 54 16.67 -4.68 2.12
CA GLY A 54 16.17 -3.77 1.10
C GLY A 54 17.04 -3.70 -0.17
N ARG A 55 18.14 -4.46 -0.26
CA ARG A 55 18.99 -4.50 -1.48
C ARG A 55 18.24 -5.02 -2.70
N LEU A 56 17.34 -5.99 -2.52
CA LEU A 56 16.49 -6.49 -3.61
C LEU A 56 15.70 -5.35 -4.27
N TYR A 57 15.11 -4.48 -3.47
CA TYR A 57 14.30 -3.37 -3.96
C TYR A 57 15.11 -2.34 -4.76
N GLN A 58 16.42 -2.20 -4.46
CA GLN A 58 17.30 -1.34 -5.23
C GLN A 58 17.84 -2.02 -6.49
N GLY A 59 18.25 -3.28 -6.38
CA GLY A 59 18.88 -4.02 -7.48
C GLY A 59 17.89 -4.38 -8.58
N VAL A 60 16.74 -4.96 -8.19
CA VAL A 60 15.74 -5.45 -9.15
C VAL A 60 14.75 -4.34 -9.53
N PHE A 61 14.17 -3.69 -8.53
CA PHE A 61 13.07 -2.74 -8.77
C PHE A 61 13.53 -1.30 -8.95
N ARG A 62 14.80 -0.97 -8.70
CA ARG A 62 15.33 0.41 -8.78
C ARG A 62 14.42 1.43 -8.08
N ILE A 63 13.90 1.07 -6.91
CA ILE A 63 12.80 1.78 -6.25
C ILE A 63 13.07 3.28 -6.04
N LYS A 64 14.33 3.69 -5.84
CA LYS A 64 14.68 5.11 -5.66
C LYS A 64 14.37 5.99 -6.87
N THR A 65 14.38 5.41 -8.08
CA THR A 65 14.17 6.19 -9.31
C THR A 65 12.72 6.58 -9.50
N TRP A 66 11.77 5.68 -9.19
CA TRP A 66 10.35 5.89 -9.49
C TRP A 66 9.48 6.17 -8.27
N LYS A 67 9.89 5.75 -7.06
CA LYS A 67 9.04 5.96 -5.87
C LYS A 67 8.72 7.43 -5.59
N ARG A 68 9.56 8.36 -6.05
CA ARG A 68 9.31 9.82 -5.94
C ARG A 68 8.09 10.27 -6.75
N HIS A 69 7.70 9.50 -7.77
CA HIS A 69 6.56 9.77 -8.63
C HIS A 69 5.26 9.13 -8.12
N LEU A 70 5.33 8.30 -7.06
CA LEU A 70 4.14 7.73 -6.47
C LEU A 70 3.27 8.83 -5.86
N PRO A 71 1.95 8.75 -6.04
CA PRO A 71 1.03 9.68 -5.42
C PRO A 71 1.14 9.61 -3.89
N ASP A 72 1.15 10.75 -3.25
CA ASP A 72 1.02 10.83 -1.80
C ASP A 72 -0.46 11.02 -1.46
N GLY A 73 -1.10 9.98 -0.91
CA GLY A 73 -2.50 10.04 -0.52
C GLY A 73 -2.78 10.87 0.75
N ALA A 74 -1.73 11.25 1.50
CA ALA A 74 -1.90 11.99 2.74
C ALA A 74 -2.65 13.32 2.58
N PRO A 75 -2.40 14.14 1.54
CA PRO A 75 -3.16 15.37 1.33
C PRO A 75 -4.66 15.18 1.09
N LEU A 76 -5.06 14.03 0.53
CA LEU A 76 -6.47 13.71 0.28
C LEU A 76 -7.22 13.38 1.57
N LEU A 77 -6.52 12.98 2.62
CA LEU A 77 -7.06 12.60 3.91
C LEU A 77 -7.03 13.76 4.92
N GLY A 78 -6.55 14.93 4.52
CA GLY A 78 -6.44 16.11 5.40
C GLY A 78 -5.64 15.80 6.67
N ASN A 79 -6.20 16.15 7.84
CA ASN A 79 -5.55 15.93 9.14
C ASN A 79 -5.41 14.44 9.53
N ALA A 80 -6.12 13.54 8.86
CA ALA A 80 -6.02 12.10 9.09
C ALA A 80 -4.86 11.43 8.32
N GLY A 81 -4.27 12.17 7.35
CA GLY A 81 -3.12 11.72 6.58
C GLY A 81 -1.80 12.03 7.30
N PHE A 82 -0.87 11.08 7.34
CA PHE A 82 0.46 11.30 7.91
C PHE A 82 1.31 12.19 6.99
N PRO A 83 1.81 13.37 7.45
CA PRO A 83 2.57 14.30 6.63
C PRO A 83 3.98 13.78 6.35
N LYS A 84 4.17 13.14 5.20
CA LYS A 84 5.45 12.52 4.78
C LYS A 84 6.53 13.54 4.37
N LYS A 85 6.17 14.81 4.18
CA LYS A 85 7.06 15.85 3.64
C LYS A 85 7.69 16.78 4.67
N ASN A 86 7.23 16.82 5.92
CA ASN A 86 7.82 17.66 6.96
C ASN A 86 9.07 16.98 7.55
N HIS A 87 10.21 17.21 6.91
CA HIS A 87 11.51 16.64 7.28
C HIS A 87 12.28 17.50 8.29
N GLN A 88 11.62 18.34 9.05
CA GLN A 88 12.27 19.11 10.13
C GLN A 88 12.38 18.23 11.40
N GLY A 89 13.39 17.43 11.44
CA GLY A 89 13.76 16.58 12.55
C GLY A 89 13.65 15.09 12.17
N ARG A 90 14.80 14.45 12.10
CA ARG A 90 14.89 12.97 12.09
C ARG A 90 14.74 12.45 13.52
N ASP A 91 13.70 12.91 14.23
CA ASP A 91 13.40 12.45 15.56
C ASP A 91 13.04 10.96 15.50
N GLU A 92 13.52 10.19 16.45
CA GLU A 92 13.25 8.76 16.58
C GLU A 92 11.75 8.50 16.66
N ALA A 93 11.01 9.35 17.35
CA ALA A 93 9.56 9.27 17.47
C ALA A 93 8.87 9.34 16.09
N TYR A 94 9.27 10.30 15.25
CA TYR A 94 8.76 10.44 13.88
C TYR A 94 9.04 9.18 13.03
N LEU A 95 10.26 8.64 13.11
CA LEU A 95 10.63 7.44 12.35
C LEU A 95 9.83 6.21 12.80
N ARG A 96 9.57 6.08 14.11
CA ARG A 96 8.73 5.01 14.67
C ARG A 96 7.29 5.13 14.18
N GLU A 97 6.70 6.31 14.28
CA GLU A 97 5.35 6.58 13.78
C GLU A 97 5.24 6.31 12.27
N PHE A 98 6.21 6.78 11.49
CA PHE A 98 6.25 6.52 10.06
C PHE A 98 6.32 5.02 9.75
N MET A 99 7.04 4.22 10.54
CA MET A 99 7.06 2.76 10.37
C MET A 99 5.68 2.13 10.58
N LEU A 100 4.93 2.59 11.60
CA LEU A 100 3.55 2.12 11.85
C LEU A 100 2.64 2.48 10.65
N GLU A 101 2.75 3.72 10.16
CA GLU A 101 2.05 4.18 8.96
C GLU A 101 2.36 3.35 7.71
N THR A 102 3.62 2.91 7.54
CA THR A 102 3.93 2.02 6.41
C THR A 102 3.23 0.67 6.53
N CYS A 103 3.01 0.16 7.73
CA CYS A 103 2.26 -1.07 7.96
C CYS A 103 0.78 -0.89 7.61
N ARG A 104 0.15 0.19 8.07
CA ARG A 104 -1.24 0.53 7.77
C ARG A 104 -1.45 0.67 6.27
N THR A 105 -0.60 1.43 5.60
CA THR A 105 -0.66 1.65 4.16
C THR A 105 -0.45 0.35 3.37
N GLU A 106 0.51 -0.47 3.76
CA GLU A 106 0.75 -1.77 3.12
C GLU A 106 -0.49 -2.66 3.22
N LEU A 107 -1.11 -2.75 4.41
CA LEU A 107 -2.32 -3.54 4.60
C LEU A 107 -3.49 -3.02 3.76
N THR A 108 -3.65 -1.69 3.67
CA THR A 108 -4.66 -1.06 2.81
C THR A 108 -4.57 -1.60 1.38
N HIS A 109 -3.37 -1.59 0.79
CA HIS A 109 -3.16 -2.05 -0.57
C HIS A 109 -3.33 -3.57 -0.73
N TRP A 110 -2.96 -4.36 0.28
CA TRP A 110 -3.25 -5.80 0.29
C TRP A 110 -4.74 -6.09 0.29
N ILE A 111 -5.52 -5.37 1.12
CA ILE A 111 -6.98 -5.54 1.18
C ILE A 111 -7.61 -5.16 -0.16
N ILE A 112 -7.23 -4.03 -0.76
CA ILE A 112 -7.75 -3.61 -2.07
C ILE A 112 -7.48 -4.69 -3.12
N LEU A 113 -6.26 -5.24 -3.15
CA LEU A 113 -5.87 -6.30 -4.08
C LEU A 113 -6.75 -7.56 -3.93
N LEU A 114 -7.12 -7.91 -2.69
CA LEU A 114 -7.97 -9.07 -2.40
C LEU A 114 -9.41 -8.92 -2.91
N PHE A 115 -9.87 -7.71 -3.20
CA PHE A 115 -11.18 -7.47 -3.81
C PHE A 115 -11.21 -7.70 -5.32
N ALA A 116 -10.06 -7.75 -6.00
CA ALA A 116 -10.01 -7.91 -7.46
C ALA A 116 -10.74 -9.17 -8.00
N PRO A 117 -10.70 -10.34 -7.33
CA PRO A 117 -11.44 -11.52 -7.79
C PRO A 117 -12.96 -11.32 -7.84
N LEU A 118 -13.55 -10.38 -7.10
CA LEU A 118 -14.98 -10.13 -7.13
C LEU A 118 -15.48 -9.73 -8.52
N PHE A 119 -14.62 -9.13 -9.34
CA PHE A 119 -14.95 -8.67 -10.69
C PHE A 119 -15.31 -9.83 -11.65
N PHE A 120 -14.96 -11.08 -11.31
CA PHE A 120 -15.42 -12.26 -12.07
C PHE A 120 -16.93 -12.51 -11.93
N LEU A 121 -17.58 -11.97 -10.92
CA LEU A 121 -19.01 -12.24 -10.67
C LEU A 121 -19.93 -11.71 -11.79
N TRP A 122 -19.53 -10.63 -12.47
CA TRP A 122 -20.35 -10.00 -13.52
C TRP A 122 -19.57 -9.78 -14.84
N ASN A 123 -18.26 -9.88 -14.83
CA ASN A 123 -17.44 -9.73 -16.03
C ASN A 123 -17.17 -11.07 -16.72
N THR A 124 -16.71 -10.99 -17.98
CA THR A 124 -16.13 -12.17 -18.66
C THR A 124 -14.86 -12.61 -17.96
N THR A 125 -14.52 -13.87 -18.08
CA THR A 125 -13.30 -14.44 -17.50
C THR A 125 -12.06 -13.62 -17.88
N TRP A 126 -11.95 -13.21 -19.13
CA TRP A 126 -10.82 -12.38 -19.60
C TRP A 126 -10.78 -11.01 -18.91
N VAL A 127 -11.92 -10.33 -18.80
CA VAL A 127 -12.01 -9.04 -18.10
C VAL A 127 -11.70 -9.22 -16.60
N GLY A 128 -12.16 -10.30 -15.98
CA GLY A 128 -11.79 -10.63 -14.59
C GLY A 128 -10.28 -10.72 -14.38
N PHE A 129 -9.56 -11.38 -15.28
CA PHE A 129 -8.09 -11.41 -15.25
C PHE A 129 -7.48 -10.03 -15.48
N LEU A 130 -8.04 -9.22 -16.38
CA LEU A 130 -7.61 -7.84 -16.59
C LEU A 130 -7.75 -7.01 -15.31
N MET A 131 -8.85 -7.19 -14.55
CA MET A 131 -9.06 -6.51 -13.27
C MET A 131 -8.05 -6.95 -12.19
N ILE A 132 -7.68 -8.23 -12.15
CA ILE A 132 -6.58 -8.68 -11.26
C ILE A 132 -5.26 -8.05 -11.66
N PHE A 133 -4.94 -8.02 -12.96
CA PHE A 133 -3.71 -7.40 -13.46
C PHE A 133 -3.68 -5.90 -13.15
N TYR A 134 -4.79 -5.20 -13.37
CA TYR A 134 -4.94 -3.78 -13.02
C TYR A 134 -4.70 -3.55 -11.54
N ALA A 135 -5.39 -4.31 -10.68
CA ALA A 135 -5.21 -4.21 -9.23
C ALA A 135 -3.76 -4.47 -8.80
N ALA A 136 -3.11 -5.46 -9.40
CA ALA A 136 -1.70 -5.76 -9.12
C ALA A 136 -0.79 -4.61 -9.57
N ALA A 137 -0.97 -4.09 -10.77
CA ALA A 137 -0.18 -2.99 -11.32
C ALA A 137 -0.29 -1.70 -10.49
N GLU A 138 -1.46 -1.42 -9.95
CA GLU A 138 -1.72 -0.23 -9.12
C GLU A 138 -1.21 -0.40 -7.68
N ASN A 139 -1.43 -1.56 -7.06
CA ASN A 139 -1.19 -1.73 -5.62
C ASN A 139 0.20 -2.29 -5.28
N LEU A 140 0.76 -3.21 -6.09
CA LEU A 140 2.08 -3.80 -5.77
C LEU A 140 3.22 -2.79 -5.71
N PRO A 141 3.32 -1.76 -6.57
CA PRO A 141 4.35 -0.73 -6.42
C PRO A 141 4.26 0.01 -5.09
N LEU A 142 3.04 0.28 -4.62
CA LEU A 142 2.80 0.95 -3.34
C LEU A 142 3.20 0.05 -2.17
N ILE A 143 2.82 -1.24 -2.20
CA ILE A 143 3.25 -2.24 -1.21
C ILE A 143 4.78 -2.30 -1.14
N VAL A 144 5.45 -2.43 -2.29
CA VAL A 144 6.91 -2.48 -2.39
C VAL A 144 7.56 -1.22 -1.80
N ALA A 145 6.99 -0.05 -2.07
CA ALA A 145 7.48 1.21 -1.54
C ALA A 145 7.36 1.29 -0.01
N GLN A 146 6.25 0.82 0.57
CA GLN A 146 6.07 0.81 2.02
C GLN A 146 7.03 -0.16 2.70
N ARG A 147 7.22 -1.37 2.16
CA ARG A 147 8.18 -2.34 2.67
C ARG A 147 9.61 -1.80 2.64
N TYR A 148 10.02 -1.22 1.52
CA TYR A 148 11.34 -0.59 1.40
C TYR A 148 11.55 0.55 2.40
N ASN A 149 10.56 1.44 2.59
CA ASN A 149 10.63 2.53 3.55
C ASN A 149 10.80 1.99 4.97
N ARG A 150 10.00 1.02 5.38
CA ARG A 150 10.05 0.40 6.70
C ARG A 150 11.40 -0.24 7.00
N ILE A 151 11.98 -1.00 6.06
CA ILE A 151 13.31 -1.61 6.19
C ILE A 151 14.37 -0.52 6.37
N ARG A 152 14.29 0.53 5.57
CA ARG A 152 15.23 1.66 5.65
C ARG A 152 15.17 2.37 7.00
N PHE A 153 13.97 2.67 7.51
CA PHE A 153 13.80 3.34 8.79
C PHE A 153 14.25 2.47 9.96
N ARG A 154 13.93 1.19 9.94
CA ARG A 154 14.44 0.23 10.94
C ARG A 154 15.97 0.24 11.01
N ARG A 155 16.63 0.32 9.85
CA ARG A 155 18.10 0.41 9.80
C ARG A 155 18.62 1.72 10.39
N ILE A 156 17.98 2.85 10.10
CA ILE A 156 18.37 4.16 10.64
C ILE A 156 18.25 4.14 12.16
N LEU A 157 17.14 3.65 12.70
CA LEU A 157 16.94 3.55 14.15
C LEU A 157 17.98 2.62 14.82
N ARG A 158 18.27 1.48 14.22
CA ARG A 158 19.30 0.55 14.74
C ARG A 158 20.67 1.17 14.78
N ASN A 159 21.06 1.92 13.76
CA ASN A 159 22.37 2.54 13.67
C ASN A 159 22.46 3.81 14.53
N GLY A 160 21.36 4.52 14.77
CA GLY A 160 21.30 5.66 15.68
C GLY A 160 21.46 5.26 17.14
N ASN A 161 20.92 4.12 17.56
CA ASN A 161 21.06 3.60 18.94
C ASN A 161 22.42 2.94 19.23
N GLY A 162 23.29 2.79 18.24
CA GLY A 162 24.65 2.25 18.40
C GLY A 162 25.74 3.32 18.44
N ALA A 163 25.37 4.60 18.47
CA ALA A 163 26.30 5.73 18.43
C ALA A 163 26.45 6.48 19.80
N PHE A 164 26.09 5.80 20.93
CA PHE A 164 26.36 6.28 22.28
C PHE A 164 27.16 5.24 23.07
#